data_2a481e01f2487078b506f70d7102b331
#
_entry.id   2a481e01f2487078b506f70d7102b331
#
_cell.length_a   1.000
_cell.length_b   1.000
_cell.length_c   1.000
_cell.angle_alpha   90.00
_cell.angle_beta   90.00
_cell.angle_gamma   90.00
#
_symmetry.space_group_name_H-M   'P 1'
#
loop_
_entity.id
_entity.type
_entity.pdbx_description
1 polymer ?
#
loop_
_entity_poly.entity_id
_entity_poly.type
_entity_poly.pdbx_seq_one_letter_code
_entity_poly.pdbx_strand_id
1 'polypeptide(L)'
;MATQQFDITSPLAPDAAFDRLIDLTRVNEWDRGVTNPRQIYGSGHEVGSRYEVTVVGFDGKPAPVVYELLEVDRPARFVMEGTNAVFCAHDVITIEPTDTGCTVTYSAGLELLEEDPPLSPAQLDSLFVKVAGVAEDGLRSYLNM
;
A
#
# COMPACT_ATOMS: atom_id res chain seq x y z
N MET A 1 9.18 12.16 -8.00
CA MET A 1 8.27 11.15 -7.41
C MET A 1 8.09 10.00 -8.39
N ALA A 2 8.18 8.77 -7.91
CA ALA A 2 7.85 7.59 -8.72
C ALA A 2 6.37 7.25 -8.49
N THR A 3 5.66 6.87 -9.54
CA THR A 3 4.24 6.50 -9.45
C THR A 3 3.97 5.22 -10.23
N GLN A 4 3.07 4.40 -9.71
CA GLN A 4 2.58 3.20 -10.37
C GLN A 4 1.09 3.06 -10.11
N GLN A 5 0.35 2.54 -11.08
CA GLN A 5 -1.08 2.27 -10.93
C GLN A 5 -1.42 0.95 -11.61
N PHE A 6 -2.27 0.17 -10.96
CA PHE A 6 -2.76 -1.08 -11.54
C PHE A 6 -4.20 -1.36 -11.08
N ASP A 7 -4.91 -2.15 -11.89
CA ASP A 7 -6.28 -2.56 -11.62
C ASP A 7 -6.35 -4.07 -11.39
N ILE A 8 -7.17 -4.48 -10.42
CA ILE A 8 -7.38 -5.89 -10.11
C ILE A 8 -8.88 -6.16 -10.09
N THR A 9 -9.30 -7.15 -10.87
CA THR A 9 -10.68 -7.66 -10.85
C THR A 9 -10.80 -8.73 -9.77
N SER A 10 -11.86 -8.67 -8.96
CA SER A 10 -12.10 -9.61 -7.88
C SER A 10 -13.56 -10.06 -7.88
N PRO A 11 -13.85 -11.33 -7.53
CA PRO A 11 -15.22 -11.81 -7.34
C PRO A 11 -15.81 -11.38 -6.00
N LEU A 12 -15.02 -10.74 -5.12
CA LEU A 12 -15.50 -10.28 -3.82
C LEU A 12 -16.46 -9.11 -3.99
N ALA A 13 -17.46 -9.02 -3.10
CA ALA A 13 -18.27 -7.83 -2.99
C ALA A 13 -17.37 -6.64 -2.55
N PRO A 14 -17.70 -5.40 -2.94
CA PRO A 14 -16.88 -4.25 -2.55
C PRO A 14 -16.58 -4.15 -1.06
N ASP A 15 -17.56 -4.43 -0.20
CA ASP A 15 -17.40 -4.41 1.26
C ASP A 15 -16.34 -5.41 1.72
N ALA A 16 -16.37 -6.63 1.18
CA ALA A 16 -15.44 -7.69 1.54
C ALA A 16 -14.02 -7.36 1.08
N ALA A 17 -13.87 -6.82 -0.13
CA ALA A 17 -12.57 -6.39 -0.64
C ALA A 17 -12.02 -5.24 0.20
N PHE A 18 -12.86 -4.27 0.53
CA PHE A 18 -12.47 -3.13 1.35
C PHE A 18 -11.97 -3.58 2.73
N ASP A 19 -12.72 -4.46 3.39
CA ASP A 19 -12.35 -4.95 4.74
C ASP A 19 -11.03 -5.70 4.73
N ARG A 20 -10.73 -6.45 3.68
CA ARG A 20 -9.44 -7.13 3.55
C ARG A 20 -8.27 -6.17 3.36
N LEU A 21 -8.49 -5.09 2.62
CA LEU A 21 -7.41 -4.17 2.22
C LEU A 21 -7.12 -3.10 3.27
N ILE A 22 -8.14 -2.60 3.97
CA ILE A 22 -7.94 -1.51 4.93
C ILE A 22 -7.24 -1.98 6.21
N ASP A 23 -7.29 -3.26 6.52
CA ASP A 23 -6.61 -3.81 7.69
C ASP A 23 -5.11 -3.98 7.40
N LEU A 24 -4.34 -2.95 7.69
CA LEU A 24 -2.91 -2.95 7.42
C LEU A 24 -2.12 -3.91 8.34
N THR A 25 -2.74 -4.45 9.39
CA THR A 25 -2.11 -5.51 10.18
C THR A 25 -2.00 -6.81 9.40
N ARG A 26 -2.67 -6.88 8.24
CA ARG A 26 -2.68 -8.05 7.34
C ARG A 26 -1.96 -7.79 6.01
N VAL A 27 -1.28 -6.65 5.87
CA VAL A 27 -0.64 -6.27 4.61
C VAL A 27 0.40 -7.29 4.15
N ASN A 28 1.06 -7.98 5.08
CA ASN A 28 2.04 -9.02 4.77
C ASN A 28 1.41 -10.29 4.15
N GLU A 29 0.08 -10.41 4.17
CA GLU A 29 -0.61 -11.54 3.52
C GLU A 29 -0.61 -11.38 2.00
N TRP A 30 -0.44 -10.17 1.48
CA TRP A 30 -0.41 -9.93 0.03
C TRP A 30 0.85 -9.21 -0.43
N ASP A 31 1.54 -8.45 0.40
CA ASP A 31 2.79 -7.79 0.02
C ASP A 31 3.97 -8.48 0.71
N ARG A 32 4.71 -9.26 -0.06
CA ARG A 32 5.85 -10.03 0.43
C ARG A 32 7.03 -9.15 0.83
N GLY A 33 7.08 -7.91 0.38
CA GLY A 33 8.10 -6.94 0.78
C GLY A 33 7.88 -6.35 2.16
N VAL A 34 6.77 -6.67 2.81
CA VAL A 34 6.37 -6.11 4.11
C VAL A 34 6.34 -7.21 5.16
N THR A 35 6.92 -6.92 6.33
CA THR A 35 6.92 -7.83 7.49
C THR A 35 6.50 -7.08 8.76
N ASN A 36 6.14 -7.85 9.79
CA ASN A 36 5.82 -7.36 11.14
C ASN A 36 4.84 -6.18 11.21
N PRO A 37 3.70 -6.22 10.49
CA PRO A 37 2.72 -5.15 10.59
C PRO A 37 2.03 -5.16 11.96
N ARG A 38 1.83 -3.97 12.54
CA ARG A 38 1.10 -3.81 13.80
C ARG A 38 0.45 -2.44 13.87
N GLN A 39 -0.69 -2.34 14.52
CA GLN A 39 -1.34 -1.05 14.77
C GLN A 39 -0.70 -0.39 15.99
N ILE A 40 -0.22 0.84 15.83
CA ILE A 40 0.47 1.57 16.90
C ILE A 40 -0.33 2.75 17.43
N TYR A 41 -1.40 3.15 16.75
CA TYR A 41 -2.27 4.23 17.20
C TYR A 41 -3.69 4.02 16.68
N GLY A 42 -4.67 4.35 17.49
CA GLY A 42 -6.09 4.21 17.17
C GLY A 42 -6.61 2.79 17.43
N SER A 43 -7.92 2.63 17.27
CA SER A 43 -8.61 1.34 17.30
C SER A 43 -9.51 1.24 16.07
N GLY A 44 -9.63 0.05 15.50
CA GLY A 44 -10.31 -0.12 14.22
C GLY A 44 -9.48 0.47 13.08
N HIS A 45 -10.13 0.78 11.97
CA HIS A 45 -9.47 1.29 10.75
C HIS A 45 -10.13 2.60 10.35
N GLU A 46 -9.87 3.64 11.12
CA GLU A 46 -10.44 4.97 10.96
C GLU A 46 -9.37 5.97 10.54
N VAL A 47 -9.80 7.14 10.07
CA VAL A 47 -8.89 8.25 9.78
C VAL A 47 -8.06 8.55 11.03
N GLY A 48 -6.74 8.66 10.85
CA GLY A 48 -5.80 8.87 11.94
C GLY A 48 -5.22 7.60 12.54
N SER A 49 -5.75 6.42 12.23
CA SER A 49 -5.16 5.16 12.66
C SER A 49 -3.76 5.01 12.05
N ARG A 50 -2.81 4.51 12.84
CA ARG A 50 -1.41 4.35 12.43
C ARG A 50 -0.94 2.92 12.61
N TYR A 51 -0.13 2.48 11.65
CA TYR A 51 0.41 1.12 11.59
C TYR A 51 1.90 1.20 11.33
N GLU A 52 2.68 0.40 12.05
CA GLU A 52 4.10 0.25 11.74
C GLU A 52 4.32 -1.05 10.99
N VAL A 53 5.03 -0.97 9.89
CA VAL A 53 5.45 -2.14 9.10
C VAL A 53 6.96 -2.08 8.89
N THR A 54 7.57 -3.20 8.52
CA THR A 54 8.99 -3.27 8.19
C THR A 54 9.14 -3.62 6.72
N VAL A 55 9.95 -2.86 6.02
CA VAL A 55 10.28 -3.10 4.60
C VAL A 55 11.79 -3.27 4.46
N VAL A 56 12.24 -3.69 3.29
CA VAL A 56 13.68 -3.70 2.97
C VAL A 56 14.04 -2.31 2.45
N GLY A 57 14.94 -1.63 3.16
CA GLY A 57 15.40 -0.30 2.77
C GLY A 57 16.34 -0.33 1.57
N PHE A 58 16.72 0.85 1.07
CA PHE A 58 17.61 0.99 -0.08
C PHE A 58 19.02 0.45 0.19
N ASP A 59 19.41 0.34 1.46
CA ASP A 59 20.69 -0.26 1.89
C ASP A 59 20.62 -1.78 2.07
N GLY A 60 19.47 -2.38 1.76
CA GLY A 60 19.23 -3.82 1.93
C GLY A 60 18.93 -4.27 3.35
N LYS A 61 18.81 -3.33 4.29
CA LYS A 61 18.51 -3.62 5.70
C LYS A 61 17.04 -3.39 6.01
N PRO A 62 16.49 -4.06 7.05
CA PRO A 62 15.13 -3.79 7.48
C PRO A 62 14.95 -2.33 7.88
N ALA A 63 13.84 -1.73 7.46
CA ALA A 63 13.51 -0.34 7.76
C ALA A 63 12.04 -0.24 8.19
N PRO A 64 11.76 0.43 9.32
CA PRO A 64 10.38 0.66 9.74
C PRO A 64 9.76 1.78 8.89
N VAL A 65 8.45 1.66 8.66
CA VAL A 65 7.62 2.67 8.01
C VAL A 65 6.34 2.80 8.82
N VAL A 66 5.90 4.01 9.08
CA VAL A 66 4.62 4.27 9.75
C VAL A 66 3.62 4.71 8.71
N TYR A 67 2.54 3.92 8.55
CA TYR A 67 1.41 4.26 7.69
C TYR A 67 0.29 4.88 8.52
N GLU A 68 -0.30 5.94 7.99
CA GLU A 68 -1.47 6.59 8.56
C GLU A 68 -2.61 6.57 7.56
N LEU A 69 -3.84 6.26 8.02
CA LEU A 69 -5.03 6.39 7.21
C LEU A 69 -5.44 7.86 7.18
N LEU A 70 -5.37 8.47 5.99
CA LEU A 70 -5.69 9.88 5.79
C LEU A 70 -7.15 10.10 5.40
N GLU A 71 -7.75 9.13 4.70
CA GLU A 71 -9.11 9.21 4.19
C GLU A 71 -9.72 7.81 4.20
N VAL A 72 -10.95 7.68 4.67
CA VAL A 72 -11.69 6.42 4.69
C VAL A 72 -13.12 6.68 4.26
N ASP A 73 -13.51 6.16 3.10
CA ASP A 73 -14.85 6.24 2.54
C ASP A 73 -15.32 4.84 2.15
N ARG A 74 -15.94 4.15 3.10
CA ARG A 74 -16.39 2.75 2.93
C ARG A 74 -17.55 2.65 1.96
N PRO A 75 -17.56 1.65 1.07
CA PRO A 75 -16.51 0.69 0.75
C PRO A 75 -15.74 1.09 -0.52
N ALA A 76 -15.72 2.37 -0.87
CA ALA A 76 -15.31 2.86 -2.20
C ALA A 76 -13.85 3.30 -2.26
N ARG A 77 -13.29 3.82 -1.16
CA ARG A 77 -11.98 4.49 -1.23
C ARG A 77 -11.32 4.60 0.14
N PHE A 78 -10.01 4.43 0.17
CA PHE A 78 -9.19 4.91 1.29
C PHE A 78 -7.83 5.37 0.80
N VAL A 79 -7.22 6.26 1.57
CA VAL A 79 -5.91 6.85 1.29
C VAL A 79 -5.02 6.62 2.50
N MET A 80 -3.81 6.17 2.25
CA MET A 80 -2.81 5.98 3.30
C MET A 80 -1.48 6.60 2.90
N GLU A 81 -0.72 7.03 3.88
CA GLU A 81 0.61 7.60 3.69
C GLU A 81 1.59 6.93 4.64
N GLY A 82 2.67 6.40 4.08
CA GLY A 82 3.73 5.75 4.84
C GLY A 82 4.98 6.60 4.83
N THR A 83 5.56 6.84 6.01
CA THR A 83 6.72 7.72 6.12
C THR A 83 7.80 7.11 7.02
N ASN A 84 9.03 7.46 6.71
CA ASN A 84 10.20 7.32 7.57
C ASN A 84 11.18 8.45 7.26
N ALA A 85 12.41 8.37 7.75
CA ALA A 85 13.41 9.41 7.53
C ALA A 85 13.86 9.54 6.06
N VAL A 86 13.63 8.52 5.24
CA VAL A 86 14.19 8.41 3.88
C VAL A 86 13.16 8.73 2.82
N PHE A 87 11.90 8.28 2.99
CA PHE A 87 10.88 8.42 1.96
C PHE A 87 9.47 8.64 2.52
N CYS A 88 8.59 9.08 1.62
CA CYS A 88 7.14 9.16 1.83
C CYS A 88 6.46 8.37 0.72
N ALA A 89 5.64 7.39 1.10
CA ALA A 89 4.79 6.64 0.20
C ALA A 89 3.35 7.14 0.32
N HIS A 90 2.68 7.34 -0.80
CA HIS A 90 1.31 7.83 -0.82
C HIS A 90 0.46 6.90 -1.68
N ASP A 91 -0.49 6.21 -1.07
CA ASP A 91 -1.27 5.18 -1.74
C ASP A 91 -2.75 5.50 -1.69
N VAL A 92 -3.39 5.38 -2.85
CA VAL A 92 -4.83 5.57 -3.02
C VAL A 92 -5.43 4.27 -3.55
N ILE A 93 -6.40 3.74 -2.82
CA ILE A 93 -7.10 2.53 -3.20
C ILE A 93 -8.57 2.88 -3.43
N THR A 94 -9.08 2.56 -4.63
CA THR A 94 -10.48 2.72 -4.96
C THR A 94 -11.09 1.38 -5.33
N ILE A 95 -12.37 1.20 -4.99
CA ILE A 95 -13.09 -0.05 -5.23
C ILE A 95 -14.41 0.30 -5.91
N GLU A 96 -14.60 -0.23 -7.13
CA GLU A 96 -15.82 -0.03 -7.90
C GLU A 96 -16.58 -1.35 -8.04
N PRO A 97 -17.90 -1.37 -7.80
CA PRO A 97 -18.69 -2.57 -7.99
C PRO A 97 -18.76 -2.95 -9.47
N THR A 98 -18.79 -4.27 -9.74
CA THR A 98 -19.04 -4.82 -11.07
C THR A 98 -20.19 -5.82 -10.96
N ASP A 99 -20.65 -6.34 -12.09
CA ASP A 99 -21.72 -7.35 -12.11
C ASP A 99 -21.34 -8.64 -11.39
N THR A 100 -20.05 -8.94 -11.30
CA THR A 100 -19.54 -10.20 -10.73
C THR A 100 -18.67 -10.03 -9.48
N GLY A 101 -18.54 -8.80 -8.97
CA GLY A 101 -17.70 -8.52 -7.81
C GLY A 101 -17.29 -7.06 -7.77
N CYS A 102 -15.99 -6.78 -7.90
CA CYS A 102 -15.47 -5.42 -7.92
C CYS A 102 -14.18 -5.30 -8.72
N THR A 103 -13.82 -4.06 -9.03
CA THR A 103 -12.50 -3.70 -9.56
C THR A 103 -11.79 -2.82 -8.52
N VAL A 104 -10.60 -3.24 -8.11
CA VAL A 104 -9.75 -2.49 -7.19
C VAL A 104 -8.67 -1.78 -8.00
N THR A 105 -8.60 -0.46 -7.87
CA THR A 105 -7.53 0.35 -8.46
C THR A 105 -6.59 0.79 -7.37
N TYR A 106 -5.33 0.45 -7.52
CA TYR A 106 -4.27 0.81 -6.58
C TYR A 106 -3.33 1.81 -7.25
N SER A 107 -3.26 3.02 -6.70
CA SER A 107 -2.35 4.06 -7.17
C SER A 107 -1.31 4.32 -6.09
N ALA A 108 -0.04 4.10 -6.41
CA ALA A 108 1.06 4.25 -5.46
C ALA A 108 2.03 5.33 -5.91
N GLY A 109 2.47 6.16 -4.96
CA GLY A 109 3.50 7.17 -5.18
C GLY A 109 4.60 7.02 -4.15
N LEU A 110 5.84 7.30 -4.55
CA LEU A 110 7.02 7.25 -3.68
C LEU A 110 7.90 8.45 -3.92
N GLU A 111 8.22 9.17 -2.86
CA GLU A 111 9.08 10.35 -2.88
C GLU A 111 10.24 10.16 -1.90
N LEU A 112 11.46 10.43 -2.36
CA LEU A 112 12.63 10.46 -1.50
C LEU A 112 12.72 11.82 -0.81
N LEU A 113 12.95 11.82 0.51
CA LEU A 113 12.93 13.03 1.34
C LEU A 113 14.30 13.67 1.51
N GLU A 114 15.37 12.99 1.13
CA GLU A 114 16.74 13.50 1.27
C GLU A 114 17.06 14.49 0.16
N GLU A 115 17.87 15.55 0.50
CA GLU A 115 18.37 16.51 -0.48
C GLU A 115 19.30 15.85 -1.51
N ASP A 116 20.06 14.84 -1.06
CA ASP A 116 20.99 14.08 -1.89
C ASP A 116 20.55 12.59 -1.83
N PRO A 117 19.51 12.23 -2.59
CA PRO A 117 18.92 10.90 -2.49
C PRO A 117 19.89 9.82 -2.99
N PRO A 118 19.81 8.60 -2.40
CA PRO A 118 20.70 7.48 -2.78
C PRO A 118 20.44 6.95 -4.19
N LEU A 119 19.33 7.33 -4.81
CA LEU A 119 18.93 6.89 -6.14
C LEU A 119 18.62 8.08 -7.03
N SER A 120 19.01 8.01 -8.31
CA SER A 120 18.55 8.96 -9.32
C SER A 120 17.04 8.74 -9.59
N PRO A 121 16.35 9.74 -10.19
CA PRO A 121 14.94 9.55 -10.57
C PRO A 121 14.70 8.30 -11.43
N ALA A 122 15.57 8.01 -12.38
CA ALA A 122 15.46 6.83 -13.23
C ALA A 122 15.67 5.53 -12.45
N GLN A 123 16.60 5.51 -11.51
CA GLN A 123 16.83 4.35 -10.65
C GLN A 123 15.65 4.12 -9.71
N LEU A 124 15.07 5.18 -9.16
CA LEU A 124 13.88 5.09 -8.32
C LEU A 124 12.69 4.52 -9.10
N ASP A 125 12.45 5.04 -10.31
CA ASP A 125 11.36 4.55 -11.17
C ASP A 125 11.52 3.07 -11.48
N SER A 126 12.72 2.62 -11.82
CA SER A 126 13.01 1.21 -12.12
C SER A 126 12.81 0.31 -10.91
N LEU A 127 13.22 0.76 -9.73
CA LEU A 127 13.01 0.03 -8.49
C LEU A 127 11.52 -0.04 -8.14
N PHE A 128 10.82 1.06 -8.29
CA PHE A 128 9.41 1.15 -7.91
C PHE A 128 8.52 0.27 -8.80
N VAL A 129 8.86 0.12 -10.08
CA VAL A 129 8.18 -0.85 -10.98
C VAL A 129 8.24 -2.26 -10.39
N LYS A 130 9.40 -2.67 -9.88
CA LYS A 130 9.57 -3.99 -9.28
C LYS A 130 8.80 -4.13 -7.97
N VAL A 131 8.87 -3.13 -7.12
CA VAL A 131 8.16 -3.11 -5.83
C VAL A 131 6.65 -3.17 -6.04
N ALA A 132 6.14 -2.36 -6.96
CA ALA A 132 4.71 -2.35 -7.30
C ALA A 132 4.28 -3.67 -7.94
N GLY A 133 5.13 -4.29 -8.76
CA GLY A 133 4.85 -5.60 -9.37
C GLY A 133 4.68 -6.71 -8.34
N VAL A 134 5.48 -6.72 -7.28
CA VAL A 134 5.34 -7.68 -6.17
C VAL A 134 3.98 -7.48 -5.46
N ALA A 135 3.63 -6.24 -5.18
CA ALA A 135 2.34 -5.90 -4.55
C ALA A 135 1.17 -6.27 -5.47
N GLU A 136 1.26 -5.97 -6.75
CA GLU A 136 0.22 -6.31 -7.72
C GLU A 136 -0.04 -7.81 -7.78
N ASP A 137 1.01 -8.62 -7.92
CA ASP A 137 0.90 -10.08 -8.00
C ASP A 137 0.30 -10.64 -6.70
N GLY A 138 0.73 -10.14 -5.56
CA GLY A 138 0.20 -10.56 -4.26
C GLY A 138 -1.26 -10.18 -4.08
N LEU A 139 -1.65 -8.97 -4.45
CA LEU A 139 -3.04 -8.52 -4.38
C LEU A 139 -3.95 -9.30 -5.32
N ARG A 140 -3.49 -9.61 -6.52
CA ARG A 140 -4.26 -10.40 -7.47
C ARG A 140 -4.60 -11.78 -6.89
N SER A 141 -3.65 -12.42 -6.23
CA SER A 141 -3.89 -13.69 -5.55
C SER A 141 -4.80 -13.51 -4.33
N TYR A 142 -4.55 -12.50 -3.52
CA TYR A 142 -5.26 -12.25 -2.26
C TYR A 142 -6.75 -11.94 -2.48
N LEU A 143 -7.06 -11.16 -3.51
CA LEU A 143 -8.43 -10.75 -3.82
C LEU A 143 -9.20 -11.79 -4.65
N ASN A 144 -8.53 -12.83 -5.10
CA ASN A 144 -9.14 -13.93 -5.89
C ASN A 144 -9.06 -15.29 -5.17
N MET A 145 -8.83 -15.25 -3.88
CA MET A 145 -8.84 -16.45 -3.03
C MET A 145 -10.26 -16.87 -2.70
#